data_1b3f0cfcc0db4e7803d3d03fa583589a
#
_entry.id   1b3f0cfcc0db4e7803d3d03fa583589a
#
_cell.length_a   1.000
_cell.length_b   1.000
_cell.length_c   1.000
_cell.angle_alpha   90.00
_cell.angle_beta   90.00
_cell.angle_gamma   90.00
#
_symmetry.space_group_name_H-M   'P 1'
#
loop_
_entity.id
_entity.type
_entity.pdbx_description
1 polymer ?
#
loop_
_entity_poly.entity_id
_entity_poly.type
_entity_poly.pdbx_seq_one_letter_code
_entity_poly.pdbx_strand_id
1 'polypeptide(L)'
;MSDGVKEAGAVGAQPRTEHEREALRLLDVAVQATGGQHRAGQREMVLQVARALESRRHLLVQAGTGTGKSLAYLIPALQHAMTQEDPVVVATATLALQAQIMKRDAPRLVEALKDELPREPVVALVKGRSNYLCRHKVDGGYPGDEGEEALFTVADDGGMIGSATDGAAGPSSLLGKEVMYLRAWADQTETGDRDDLEV
;
A
#
# COMPACT_ATOMS: atom_id res chain seq x y z
N MET A 1 -4.89 -23.78 32.68
CA MET A 1 -5.47 -24.52 31.55
C MET A 1 -4.70 -24.08 30.32
N SER A 2 -3.72 -24.87 29.92
CA SER A 2 -2.86 -24.57 28.77
C SER A 2 -3.42 -25.36 27.58
N ASP A 3 -4.16 -24.67 26.72
CA ASP A 3 -4.53 -25.24 25.44
C ASP A 3 -3.34 -25.21 24.50
N GLY A 4 -2.91 -26.42 24.16
CA GLY A 4 -1.71 -26.65 23.37
C GLY A 4 -1.81 -26.06 21.97
N VAL A 5 -0.80 -25.28 21.64
CA VAL A 5 -0.45 -24.94 20.27
C VAL A 5 -0.13 -26.26 19.56
N LYS A 6 -1.03 -26.74 18.71
CA LYS A 6 -0.75 -27.87 17.82
C LYS A 6 0.19 -27.36 16.72
N GLU A 7 1.46 -27.73 16.81
CA GLU A 7 2.35 -27.70 15.67
C GLU A 7 1.81 -28.66 14.60
N ALA A 8 1.25 -28.12 13.53
CA ALA A 8 0.88 -28.89 12.36
C ALA A 8 2.18 -29.26 11.64
N GLY A 9 2.64 -30.49 11.86
CA GLY A 9 3.76 -31.08 11.15
C GLY A 9 3.49 -31.03 9.63
N ALA A 10 4.53 -30.72 8.88
CA ALA A 10 4.56 -30.53 7.43
C ALA A 10 4.27 -31.80 6.63
N VAL A 11 3.01 -32.20 6.61
CA VAL A 11 2.45 -33.02 5.53
C VAL A 11 1.60 -32.05 4.72
N GLY A 12 1.97 -31.82 3.45
CA GLY A 12 1.37 -30.80 2.60
C GLY A 12 -0.16 -30.83 2.67
N ALA A 13 -0.76 -29.78 3.22
CA ALA A 13 -2.21 -29.70 3.36
C ALA A 13 -2.85 -29.81 1.99
N GLN A 14 -3.87 -30.67 1.89
CA GLN A 14 -4.63 -30.85 0.66
C GLN A 14 -5.81 -29.86 0.63
N PRO A 15 -6.15 -29.33 -0.55
CA PRO A 15 -7.32 -28.48 -0.69
C PRO A 15 -8.60 -29.26 -0.40
N ARG A 16 -9.54 -28.67 0.33
CA ARG A 16 -10.81 -29.27 0.75
C ARG A 16 -11.99 -28.71 -0.03
N THR A 17 -11.90 -27.44 -0.40
CA THR A 17 -12.99 -26.73 -1.11
C THR A 17 -12.55 -26.35 -2.54
N GLU A 18 -13.50 -25.98 -3.38
CA GLU A 18 -13.21 -25.46 -4.72
C GLU A 18 -12.43 -24.15 -4.62
N HIS A 19 -12.79 -23.30 -3.66
CA HIS A 19 -12.08 -22.04 -3.39
C HIS A 19 -10.59 -22.27 -3.09
N GLU A 20 -10.27 -23.26 -2.27
CA GLU A 20 -8.88 -23.65 -1.97
C GLU A 20 -8.14 -24.21 -3.19
N ARG A 21 -8.82 -25.01 -4.03
CA ARG A 21 -8.23 -25.52 -5.29
C ARG A 21 -7.90 -24.38 -6.24
N GLU A 22 -8.83 -23.46 -6.38
CA GLU A 22 -8.64 -22.30 -7.25
C GLU A 22 -7.51 -21.39 -6.74
N ALA A 23 -7.40 -21.13 -5.44
CA ALA A 23 -6.29 -20.38 -4.87
C ALA A 23 -4.92 -21.02 -5.18
N LEU A 24 -4.82 -22.35 -5.12
CA LEU A 24 -3.60 -23.05 -5.51
C LEU A 24 -3.34 -22.99 -7.01
N ARG A 25 -4.39 -23.11 -7.84
CA ARG A 25 -4.28 -22.97 -9.28
C ARG A 25 -3.74 -21.60 -9.68
N LEU A 26 -4.29 -20.53 -9.09
CA LEU A 26 -3.81 -19.15 -9.30
C LEU A 26 -2.35 -18.97 -8.82
N LEU A 27 -1.97 -19.62 -7.72
CA LEU A 27 -0.57 -19.63 -7.29
C LEU A 27 0.34 -20.28 -8.33
N ASP A 28 -0.07 -21.43 -8.86
CA ASP A 28 0.72 -22.15 -9.84
C ASP A 28 0.91 -21.33 -11.13
N VAL A 29 -0.13 -20.66 -11.61
CA VAL A 29 -0.05 -19.71 -12.74
C VAL A 29 0.90 -18.55 -12.43
N ALA A 30 0.74 -17.89 -11.28
CA ALA A 30 1.58 -16.75 -10.91
C ALA A 30 3.07 -17.13 -10.73
N VAL A 31 3.35 -18.29 -10.14
CA VAL A 31 4.72 -18.80 -9.98
C VAL A 31 5.34 -19.10 -11.34
N GLN A 32 4.60 -19.74 -12.25
CA GLN A 32 5.06 -20.06 -13.61
C GLN A 32 5.34 -18.79 -14.42
N ALA A 33 4.42 -17.82 -14.40
CA ALA A 33 4.56 -16.55 -15.13
C ALA A 33 5.78 -15.72 -14.66
N THR A 34 6.15 -15.84 -13.38
CA THR A 34 7.30 -15.12 -12.82
C THR A 34 8.61 -15.90 -12.89
N GLY A 35 8.63 -17.08 -13.48
CA GLY A 35 9.81 -17.97 -13.54
C GLY A 35 10.26 -18.47 -12.16
N GLY A 36 9.35 -18.48 -11.18
CA GLY A 36 9.60 -18.88 -9.81
C GLY A 36 9.60 -20.40 -9.64
N GLN A 37 9.91 -20.84 -8.42
CA GLN A 37 9.83 -22.23 -8.01
C GLN A 37 8.74 -22.43 -6.96
N HIS A 38 8.03 -23.54 -7.05
CA HIS A 38 7.05 -23.94 -6.05
C HIS A 38 7.73 -24.22 -4.70
N ARG A 39 7.14 -23.69 -3.63
CA ARG A 39 7.61 -23.87 -2.24
C ARG A 39 6.48 -24.43 -1.40
N ALA A 40 6.75 -25.52 -0.70
CA ALA A 40 5.73 -26.18 0.13
C ALA A 40 5.11 -25.23 1.17
N GLY A 41 5.93 -24.44 1.85
CA GLY A 41 5.43 -23.45 2.83
C GLY A 41 4.57 -22.34 2.23
N GLN A 42 4.85 -21.95 0.97
CA GLN A 42 4.02 -20.98 0.25
C GLN A 42 2.64 -21.55 -0.07
N ARG A 43 2.59 -22.78 -0.59
CA ARG A 43 1.33 -23.48 -0.89
C ARG A 43 0.49 -23.67 0.36
N GLU A 44 1.13 -24.10 1.46
CA GLU A 44 0.47 -24.22 2.77
C GLU A 44 -0.13 -22.90 3.23
N MET A 45 0.62 -21.81 3.14
CA MET A 45 0.15 -20.49 3.53
C MET A 45 -1.04 -20.02 2.66
N VAL A 46 -1.02 -20.25 1.34
CA VAL A 46 -2.16 -19.96 0.44
C VAL A 46 -3.42 -20.65 0.93
N LEU A 47 -3.34 -21.95 1.22
CA LEU A 47 -4.47 -22.74 1.72
C LEU A 47 -5.01 -22.21 3.04
N GLN A 48 -4.13 -21.90 3.99
CA GLN A 48 -4.55 -21.41 5.30
C GLN A 48 -5.20 -20.03 5.20
N VAL A 49 -4.67 -19.13 4.34
CA VAL A 49 -5.27 -17.81 4.12
C VAL A 49 -6.63 -17.95 3.43
N ALA A 50 -6.75 -18.78 2.39
CA ALA A 50 -8.02 -19.04 1.72
C ALA A 50 -9.08 -19.55 2.69
N ARG A 51 -8.73 -20.53 3.56
CA ARG A 51 -9.60 -21.05 4.62
C ARG A 51 -10.02 -19.98 5.62
N ALA A 52 -9.09 -19.15 6.04
CA ALA A 52 -9.36 -18.08 7.00
C ALA A 52 -10.36 -17.08 6.45
N LEU A 53 -10.20 -16.66 5.19
CA LEU A 53 -11.13 -15.77 4.50
C LEU A 53 -12.51 -16.41 4.34
N GLU A 54 -12.58 -17.64 3.83
CA GLU A 54 -13.85 -18.37 3.63
C GLU A 54 -14.61 -18.60 4.95
N SER A 55 -13.89 -19.00 6.01
CA SER A 55 -14.48 -19.27 7.32
C SER A 55 -14.62 -18.04 8.22
N ARG A 56 -14.18 -16.86 7.79
CA ARG A 56 -14.12 -15.60 8.56
C ARG A 56 -13.44 -15.78 9.92
N ARG A 57 -12.32 -16.50 9.94
CA ARG A 57 -11.54 -16.75 11.15
C ARG A 57 -10.21 -16.01 11.12
N HIS A 58 -9.73 -15.67 12.29
CA HIS A 58 -8.38 -15.15 12.45
C HIS A 58 -7.33 -16.22 12.13
N LEU A 59 -6.26 -15.80 11.47
CA LEU A 59 -5.12 -16.64 11.15
C LEU A 59 -3.84 -15.92 11.57
N LEU A 60 -2.97 -16.61 12.29
CA LEU A 60 -1.62 -16.14 12.60
C LEU A 60 -0.62 -17.06 11.88
N VAL A 61 0.22 -16.46 11.05
CA VAL A 61 1.24 -17.20 10.28
C VAL A 61 2.62 -16.66 10.60
N GLN A 62 3.52 -17.54 10.99
CA GLN A 62 4.93 -17.25 11.08
C GLN A 62 5.67 -17.91 9.91
N ALA A 63 6.34 -17.11 9.09
CA ALA A 63 7.11 -17.61 7.96
C ALA A 63 8.41 -16.82 7.80
N GLY A 64 9.52 -17.51 7.50
CA GLY A 64 10.84 -16.92 7.30
C GLY A 64 10.90 -15.97 6.08
N THR A 65 11.99 -15.24 5.94
CA THR A 65 12.26 -14.44 4.74
C THR A 65 12.44 -15.32 3.50
N GLY A 66 12.05 -14.81 2.32
CA GLY A 66 12.23 -15.54 1.07
C GLY A 66 11.24 -16.70 0.82
N THR A 67 10.26 -16.94 1.68
CA THR A 67 9.26 -18.02 1.51
C THR A 67 8.18 -17.72 0.49
N GLY A 68 8.15 -16.52 -0.09
CA GLY A 68 7.11 -16.10 -1.02
C GLY A 68 5.81 -15.64 -0.37
N LYS A 69 5.90 -15.09 0.87
CA LYS A 69 4.75 -14.63 1.66
C LYS A 69 3.82 -13.69 0.89
N SER A 70 4.36 -12.73 0.14
CA SER A 70 3.54 -11.74 -0.57
C SER A 70 2.54 -12.40 -1.49
N LEU A 71 2.97 -13.30 -2.36
CA LEU A 71 2.06 -14.06 -3.22
C LEU A 71 1.10 -14.93 -2.40
N ALA A 72 1.59 -15.53 -1.30
CA ALA A 72 0.80 -16.46 -0.51
C ALA A 72 -0.41 -15.82 0.18
N TYR A 73 -0.39 -14.53 0.49
CA TYR A 73 -1.58 -13.83 1.00
C TYR A 73 -2.29 -12.98 -0.05
N LEU A 74 -1.57 -12.44 -1.05
CA LEU A 74 -2.19 -11.60 -2.07
C LEU A 74 -3.10 -12.41 -3.01
N ILE A 75 -2.73 -13.64 -3.35
CA ILE A 75 -3.54 -14.48 -4.25
C ILE A 75 -4.91 -14.81 -3.65
N PRO A 76 -5.02 -15.37 -2.42
CA PRO A 76 -6.34 -15.60 -1.82
C PRO A 76 -7.12 -14.31 -1.55
N ALA A 77 -6.43 -13.20 -1.20
CA ALA A 77 -7.05 -11.91 -1.02
C ALA A 77 -7.68 -11.39 -2.32
N LEU A 78 -6.93 -11.49 -3.42
CA LEU A 78 -7.40 -11.11 -4.76
C LEU A 78 -8.58 -11.97 -5.20
N GLN A 79 -8.46 -13.30 -5.09
CA GLN A 79 -9.55 -14.22 -5.37
C GLN A 79 -10.81 -13.89 -4.56
N HIS A 80 -10.67 -13.64 -3.27
CA HIS A 80 -11.79 -13.28 -2.39
C HIS A 80 -12.47 -11.99 -2.83
N ALA A 81 -11.69 -10.94 -3.12
CA ALA A 81 -12.22 -9.66 -3.60
C ALA A 81 -12.94 -9.78 -4.95
N MET A 82 -12.50 -10.72 -5.82
CA MET A 82 -13.15 -10.95 -7.12
C MET A 82 -14.43 -11.77 -7.00
N THR A 83 -14.51 -12.71 -6.06
CA THR A 83 -15.64 -13.62 -5.91
C THR A 83 -16.75 -13.11 -5.00
N GLN A 84 -16.39 -12.37 -3.93
CA GLN A 84 -17.33 -11.84 -2.96
C GLN A 84 -17.71 -10.38 -3.21
N GLU A 85 -17.02 -9.70 -4.13
CA GLU A 85 -17.19 -8.27 -4.41
C GLU A 85 -16.91 -7.35 -3.19
N ASP A 86 -16.29 -7.91 -2.15
CA ASP A 86 -15.89 -7.20 -0.94
C ASP A 86 -14.42 -6.75 -1.02
N PRO A 87 -14.10 -5.51 -0.63
CA PRO A 87 -12.71 -5.06 -0.63
C PRO A 87 -11.89 -5.78 0.44
N VAL A 88 -10.67 -6.17 0.07
CA VAL A 88 -9.69 -6.74 1.01
C VAL A 88 -8.63 -5.71 1.32
N VAL A 89 -8.38 -5.45 2.60
CA VAL A 89 -7.37 -4.52 3.07
C VAL A 89 -6.10 -5.27 3.46
N VAL A 90 -4.98 -4.88 2.84
CA VAL A 90 -3.64 -5.40 3.19
C VAL A 90 -2.87 -4.30 3.92
N ALA A 91 -2.73 -4.43 5.23
CA ALA A 91 -1.96 -3.51 6.06
C ALA A 91 -0.50 -3.95 6.16
N THR A 92 0.43 -3.00 6.03
CA THR A 92 1.87 -3.24 6.13
C THR A 92 2.48 -2.41 7.24
N ALA A 93 3.53 -2.93 7.89
CA ALA A 93 4.20 -2.23 8.97
C ALA A 93 5.14 -1.11 8.49
N THR A 94 5.56 -1.12 7.22
CA THR A 94 6.52 -0.15 6.68
C THR A 94 6.10 0.37 5.31
N LEU A 95 6.42 1.63 5.01
CA LEU A 95 6.22 2.23 3.69
C LEU A 95 7.03 1.51 2.60
N ALA A 96 8.22 1.00 2.93
CA ALA A 96 9.04 0.23 1.99
C ALA A 96 8.34 -1.05 1.52
N LEU A 97 7.71 -1.80 2.43
CA LEU A 97 6.93 -2.98 2.07
C LEU A 97 5.67 -2.61 1.29
N GLN A 98 5.01 -1.52 1.68
CA GLN A 98 3.86 -1.00 0.95
C GLN A 98 4.24 -0.63 -0.50
N ALA A 99 5.33 0.12 -0.68
CA ALA A 99 5.86 0.47 -2.00
C ALA A 99 6.26 -0.76 -2.82
N GLN A 100 6.87 -1.77 -2.19
CA GLN A 100 7.20 -3.03 -2.85
C GLN A 100 5.94 -3.73 -3.39
N ILE A 101 4.88 -3.83 -2.56
CA ILE A 101 3.62 -4.45 -2.98
C ILE A 101 3.01 -3.65 -4.14
N MET A 102 2.89 -2.34 -4.02
CA MET A 102 2.22 -1.49 -5.01
C MET A 102 2.98 -1.36 -6.33
N LYS A 103 4.32 -1.18 -6.27
CA LYS A 103 5.15 -0.92 -7.47
C LYS A 103 5.66 -2.18 -8.15
N ARG A 104 5.64 -3.34 -7.47
CA ARG A 104 6.22 -4.57 -7.99
C ARG A 104 5.31 -5.79 -7.89
N ASP A 105 4.87 -6.14 -6.66
CA ASP A 105 4.26 -7.44 -6.42
C ASP A 105 2.82 -7.48 -6.96
N ALA A 106 2.00 -6.46 -6.71
CA ALA A 106 0.62 -6.39 -7.20
C ALA A 106 0.53 -6.24 -8.72
N PRO A 107 1.27 -5.33 -9.40
CA PRO A 107 1.22 -5.25 -10.87
C PRO A 107 1.65 -6.54 -11.56
N ARG A 108 2.70 -7.21 -11.07
CA ARG A 108 3.15 -8.49 -11.60
C ARG A 108 2.12 -9.60 -11.41
N LEU A 109 1.45 -9.61 -10.26
CA LEU A 109 0.41 -10.58 -9.97
C LEU A 109 -0.82 -10.36 -10.86
N VAL A 110 -1.27 -9.11 -11.00
CA VAL A 110 -2.39 -8.74 -11.89
C VAL A 110 -2.09 -9.16 -13.33
N GLU A 111 -0.91 -8.84 -13.85
CA GLU A 111 -0.51 -9.23 -15.20
C GLU A 111 -0.43 -10.75 -15.36
N ALA A 112 0.12 -11.47 -14.37
CA ALA A 112 0.22 -12.93 -14.40
C ALA A 112 -1.16 -13.62 -14.38
N LEU A 113 -2.16 -12.99 -13.78
CA LEU A 113 -3.49 -13.57 -13.58
C LEU A 113 -4.58 -12.94 -14.47
N LYS A 114 -4.24 -12.04 -15.38
CA LYS A 114 -5.22 -11.27 -16.17
C LYS A 114 -6.22 -12.14 -16.94
N ASP A 115 -5.75 -13.27 -17.48
CA ASP A 115 -6.58 -14.19 -18.26
C ASP A 115 -7.34 -15.20 -17.37
N GLU A 116 -7.03 -15.23 -16.08
CA GLU A 116 -7.58 -16.17 -15.10
C GLU A 116 -8.65 -15.52 -14.20
N LEU A 117 -8.71 -14.20 -14.17
CA LEU A 117 -9.65 -13.45 -13.35
C LEU A 117 -10.87 -13.00 -14.16
N PRO A 118 -12.07 -12.94 -13.55
CA PRO A 118 -13.30 -12.56 -14.25
C PRO A 118 -13.31 -11.09 -14.71
N ARG A 119 -12.48 -10.25 -14.12
CA ARG A 119 -12.28 -8.83 -14.47
C ARG A 119 -10.93 -8.34 -13.95
N GLU A 120 -10.48 -7.21 -14.44
CA GLU A 120 -9.27 -6.58 -13.91
C GLU A 120 -9.48 -6.10 -12.46
N PRO A 121 -8.60 -6.49 -11.52
CA PRO A 121 -8.69 -6.06 -10.14
C PRO A 121 -8.24 -4.60 -9.98
N VAL A 122 -8.98 -3.85 -9.18
CA VAL A 122 -8.62 -2.49 -8.79
C VAL A 122 -7.81 -2.54 -7.50
N VAL A 123 -6.57 -2.06 -7.56
CA VAL A 123 -5.67 -1.98 -6.41
C VAL A 123 -5.41 -0.52 -6.08
N ALA A 124 -5.73 -0.10 -4.86
CA ALA A 124 -5.55 1.27 -4.40
C ALA A 124 -4.60 1.34 -3.21
N LEU A 125 -3.83 2.43 -3.15
CA LEU A 125 -2.90 2.71 -2.05
C LEU A 125 -3.55 3.70 -1.08
N VAL A 126 -3.48 3.37 0.23
CA VAL A 126 -3.85 4.29 1.30
C VAL A 126 -2.72 4.33 2.31
N LYS A 127 -2.21 5.51 2.59
CA LYS A 127 -1.19 5.77 3.63
C LYS A 127 -1.80 6.54 4.79
N GLY A 128 -1.08 6.62 5.91
CA GLY A 128 -1.46 7.52 6.99
C GLY A 128 -1.50 8.98 6.52
N ARG A 129 -2.41 9.78 7.06
CA ARG A 129 -2.66 11.18 6.66
C ARG A 129 -1.40 12.06 6.62
N SER A 130 -0.43 11.78 7.48
CA SER A 130 0.86 12.50 7.51
C SER A 130 1.74 12.28 6.27
N ASN A 131 1.41 11.31 5.42
CA ASN A 131 2.15 11.06 4.18
C ASN A 131 1.56 11.81 2.97
N TYR A 132 0.48 12.54 3.18
CA TYR A 132 -0.16 13.33 2.14
C TYR A 132 0.02 14.82 2.37
N LEU A 133 0.01 15.57 1.27
CA LEU A 133 -0.06 17.02 1.29
C LEU A 133 -1.33 17.49 2.00
N CYS A 134 -1.19 18.44 2.88
CA CYS A 134 -2.34 19.14 3.46
C CYS A 134 -2.59 20.43 2.70
N ARG A 135 -3.57 20.48 1.82
CA ARG A 135 -3.93 21.68 1.03
C ARG A 135 -4.20 22.86 1.96
N HIS A 136 -4.93 22.64 3.04
CA HIS A 136 -5.22 23.69 4.01
C HIS A 136 -3.96 24.37 4.55
N LYS A 137 -2.88 23.61 4.81
CA LYS A 137 -1.59 24.18 5.22
C LYS A 137 -0.86 24.91 4.09
N VAL A 138 -1.04 24.47 2.86
CA VAL A 138 -0.46 25.15 1.68
C VAL A 138 -1.17 26.46 1.41
N ASP A 139 -2.49 26.51 1.67
CA ASP A 139 -3.34 27.67 1.39
C ASP A 139 -3.35 28.72 2.52
N GLY A 140 -2.72 28.47 3.67
CA GLY A 140 -2.59 29.52 4.69
C GLY A 140 -2.82 29.14 6.15
N GLY A 141 -2.90 27.84 6.48
CA GLY A 141 -2.93 27.41 7.90
C GLY A 141 -4.25 26.87 8.42
N TYR A 142 -4.38 26.67 9.74
CA TYR A 142 -5.61 26.23 10.39
C TYR A 142 -6.46 27.42 10.85
N PRO A 143 -7.79 27.36 10.74
CA PRO A 143 -8.67 28.34 11.37
C PRO A 143 -8.46 28.28 12.89
N GLY A 144 -7.97 29.36 13.49
CA GLY A 144 -7.66 29.43 14.89
C GLY A 144 -6.18 29.60 15.23
N ASP A 145 -5.29 29.46 14.28
CA ASP A 145 -3.85 29.75 14.41
C ASP A 145 -3.58 31.27 14.22
N GLU A 146 -4.48 32.13 14.68
CA GLU A 146 -4.31 33.60 14.61
C GLU A 146 -3.11 34.14 15.43
N GLY A 147 -2.23 33.25 15.90
CA GLY A 147 -1.06 33.62 16.71
C GLY A 147 0.26 33.00 16.25
N GLU A 148 0.26 32.02 15.34
CA GLU A 148 1.50 31.55 14.76
C GLU A 148 1.56 32.06 13.32
N GLU A 149 2.52 32.94 13.07
CA GLU A 149 2.81 33.56 11.78
C GLU A 149 2.77 32.53 10.66
N ALA A 150 1.84 32.70 9.72
CA ALA A 150 1.88 31.98 8.46
C ALA A 150 3.30 32.13 7.89
N LEU A 151 3.98 31.02 7.64
CA LEU A 151 5.39 31.04 7.18
C LEU A 151 5.56 31.92 5.94
N PHE A 152 4.47 32.19 5.20
CA PHE A 152 4.39 33.11 4.07
C PHE A 152 2.96 33.59 3.85
N THR A 153 2.76 34.89 3.81
CA THR A 153 1.55 35.53 3.27
C THR A 153 1.79 35.91 1.81
N VAL A 154 0.86 35.55 0.93
CA VAL A 154 0.86 35.98 -0.46
C VAL A 154 -0.03 37.22 -0.58
N ALA A 155 0.51 38.34 -1.06
CA ALA A 155 -0.31 39.48 -1.40
C ALA A 155 -1.12 39.18 -2.68
N ASP A 156 -2.32 39.76 -2.81
CA ASP A 156 -3.24 39.61 -3.94
C ASP A 156 -2.66 40.05 -5.30
N ASP A 157 -1.53 40.73 -5.29
CA ASP A 157 -0.77 41.21 -6.47
C ASP A 157 0.34 40.25 -6.90
N GLY A 158 0.42 39.02 -6.32
CA GLY A 158 1.44 38.02 -6.63
C GLY A 158 2.81 38.31 -6.02
N GLY A 159 2.92 39.29 -5.13
CA GLY A 159 4.12 39.58 -4.37
C GLY A 159 4.13 38.86 -3.01
N MET A 160 5.19 38.14 -2.68
CA MET A 160 5.39 37.54 -1.35
C MET A 160 5.80 38.66 -0.37
N ILE A 161 4.93 38.97 0.59
CA ILE A 161 5.29 39.80 1.75
C ILE A 161 5.76 38.84 2.85
N GLY A 162 7.08 38.75 3.05
CA GLY A 162 7.64 38.06 4.20
C GLY A 162 7.32 38.83 5.48
N SER A 163 6.80 38.20 6.54
CA SER A 163 6.77 38.75 7.87
C SER A 163 8.18 39.04 8.34
N ALA A 164 8.40 40.27 8.80
CA ALA A 164 9.74 40.76 9.12
C ALA A 164 10.16 40.27 10.53
N THR A 165 10.79 39.08 10.53
CA THR A 165 11.77 38.74 11.56
C THR A 165 13.04 38.31 10.85
N ASP A 166 14.15 38.93 11.23
CA ASP A 166 15.49 38.86 10.62
C ASP A 166 15.86 37.48 10.01
N GLY A 167 15.89 37.39 8.68
CA GLY A 167 16.29 36.21 7.93
C GLY A 167 15.40 35.87 6.74
N ALA A 168 14.61 36.82 6.23
CA ALA A 168 13.62 36.64 5.17
C ALA A 168 14.17 35.88 3.98
N ALA A 169 13.68 34.66 3.78
CA ALA A 169 13.82 33.90 2.55
C ALA A 169 13.02 34.56 1.44
N GLY A 170 13.60 35.57 0.76
CA GLY A 170 13.00 36.11 -0.46
C GLY A 170 12.84 35.01 -1.54
N PRO A 171 12.03 35.26 -2.60
CA PRO A 171 11.77 34.27 -3.68
C PRO A 171 13.06 33.77 -4.35
N SER A 172 14.17 34.47 -4.23
CA SER A 172 15.50 34.10 -4.74
C SER A 172 16.31 33.23 -3.77
N SER A 173 15.88 33.04 -2.52
CA SER A 173 16.54 32.14 -1.57
C SER A 173 16.26 30.66 -1.91
N LEU A 174 17.12 29.76 -1.43
CA LEU A 174 16.90 28.31 -1.59
C LEU A 174 15.53 27.89 -1.04
N LEU A 175 15.19 28.33 0.18
CA LEU A 175 13.90 28.04 0.82
C LEU A 175 12.73 28.62 0.01
N GLY A 176 12.85 29.84 -0.52
CA GLY A 176 11.80 30.43 -1.37
C GLY A 176 11.54 29.63 -2.63
N LYS A 177 12.61 29.11 -3.27
CA LYS A 177 12.49 28.23 -4.45
C LYS A 177 11.84 26.90 -4.11
N GLU A 178 12.19 26.28 -2.97
CA GLU A 178 11.57 25.05 -2.49
C GLU A 178 10.07 25.23 -2.20
N VAL A 179 9.69 26.33 -1.58
CA VAL A 179 8.28 26.66 -1.31
C VAL A 179 7.50 26.86 -2.62
N MET A 180 8.08 27.56 -3.59
CA MET A 180 7.44 27.74 -4.90
C MET A 180 7.28 26.39 -5.64
N TYR A 181 8.31 25.54 -5.57
CA TYR A 181 8.26 24.20 -6.13
C TYR A 181 7.15 23.34 -5.49
N LEU A 182 7.08 23.33 -4.15
CA LEU A 182 6.05 22.61 -3.40
C LEU A 182 4.64 23.09 -3.77
N ARG A 183 4.42 24.40 -3.93
CA ARG A 183 3.12 24.94 -4.34
C ARG A 183 2.77 24.52 -5.77
N ALA A 184 3.71 24.65 -6.71
CA ALA A 184 3.47 24.21 -8.08
C ALA A 184 3.18 22.71 -8.17
N TRP A 185 3.86 21.89 -7.36
CA TRP A 185 3.55 20.47 -7.25
C TRP A 185 2.18 20.22 -6.61
N ALA A 186 1.82 21.00 -5.58
CA ALA A 186 0.51 20.89 -4.91
C ALA A 186 -0.66 21.13 -5.86
N ASP A 187 -0.50 22.00 -6.85
CA ASP A 187 -1.52 22.29 -7.87
C ASP A 187 -1.61 21.19 -8.94
N GLN A 188 -0.54 20.42 -9.15
CA GLN A 188 -0.45 19.41 -10.22
C GLN A 188 -0.68 17.98 -9.72
N THR A 189 -0.45 17.71 -8.43
CA THR A 189 -0.57 16.34 -7.90
C THR A 189 -2.02 15.89 -7.85
N GLU A 190 -2.29 14.68 -8.37
CA GLU A 190 -3.59 14.01 -8.26
C GLU A 190 -3.77 13.31 -6.91
N THR A 191 -2.68 12.76 -6.37
CA THR A 191 -2.69 11.94 -5.16
C THR A 191 -2.39 12.74 -3.90
N GLY A 192 -1.55 13.77 -4.01
CA GLY A 192 -0.95 14.47 -2.88
C GLY A 192 0.03 13.62 -2.07
N ASP A 193 0.43 12.45 -2.55
CA ASP A 193 1.36 11.55 -1.87
C ASP A 193 2.78 12.13 -1.89
N ARG A 194 3.37 12.30 -0.72
CA ARG A 194 4.72 12.87 -0.57
C ARG A 194 5.82 12.05 -1.25
N ASP A 195 5.60 10.75 -1.46
CA ASP A 195 6.56 9.92 -2.18
C ASP A 195 6.58 10.18 -3.70
N ASP A 196 5.58 10.92 -4.22
CA ASP A 196 5.53 11.36 -5.62
C ASP A 196 6.24 12.70 -5.83
N LEU A 197 6.71 13.34 -4.76
CA LEU A 197 7.51 14.56 -4.82
C LEU A 197 8.96 14.18 -5.15
N GLU A 198 9.40 14.51 -6.36
CA GLU A 198 10.79 14.39 -6.77
C GLU A 198 11.60 15.55 -6.16
N VAL A 199 12.47 15.28 -5.18
CA VAL A 199 13.36 16.25 -4.52
C VAL A 199 14.79 16.01 -4.94
#